data_8ac2f37f0530d240179a33d2082a653d
#
_entry.id   8ac2f37f0530d240179a33d2082a653d
#
_cell.length_a   1.000
_cell.length_b   1.000
_cell.length_c   1.000
_cell.angle_alpha   90.00
_cell.angle_beta   90.00
_cell.angle_gamma   90.00
#
_symmetry.space_group_name_H-M   'P 1'
#
loop_
_entity.id
_entity.type
_entity.pdbx_description
1 polymer ?
#
loop_
_entity_poly.entity_id
_entity_poly.type
_entity_poly.pdbx_seq_one_letter_code
_entity_poly.pdbx_strand_id
1 'polypeptide(L)'
;ACRVVWLTQTRLYTPERNVWLANSLLEVQPSKEGKNLFSCSKKVNDYLKMTVMGDTLKILLDYSLDQLPQEFKKSKFMGMNIGDMRLDMTQDVECIINDINSQKIGFKHLEKDSLSIDTSNSIVVDSCDFAALQVIRSGGNVDFQSGTINNLYLNLGMMGNWSVNVEKCHIGTEYLTAHYANVQLQKGECERMIWIPEKNDSKLNVSLTGKACVTVME
;
A
#
# COMPACT_ATOMS: atom_id res chain seq x y z
N ALA A 1 -1.88 -4.88 -22.90
CA ALA A 1 -2.48 -4.41 -21.64
C ALA A 1 -1.40 -4.30 -20.57
N CYS A 2 -1.45 -3.28 -19.73
CA CYS A 2 -0.52 -3.09 -18.63
C CYS A 2 -1.06 -3.86 -17.41
N ARG A 3 -0.34 -4.89 -16.94
CA ARG A 3 -0.74 -5.71 -15.78
C ARG A 3 -0.07 -5.26 -14.49
N VAL A 4 1.08 -4.61 -14.59
CA VAL A 4 1.87 -4.14 -13.44
C VAL A 4 2.05 -2.64 -13.51
N VAL A 5 1.82 -1.94 -12.41
CA VAL A 5 2.19 -0.53 -12.22
C VAL A 5 3.28 -0.47 -11.16
N TRP A 6 4.45 0.02 -11.54
CA TRP A 6 5.60 0.17 -10.65
C TRP A 6 5.94 1.66 -10.45
N LEU A 7 5.66 2.16 -9.24
CA LEU A 7 6.00 3.51 -8.82
C LEU A 7 7.31 3.46 -8.03
N THR A 8 8.30 4.20 -8.50
CA THR A 8 9.64 4.22 -7.88
C THR A 8 10.26 5.60 -7.95
N GLN A 9 11.36 5.80 -7.22
CA GLN A 9 12.08 7.06 -7.20
C GLN A 9 13.59 6.86 -7.12
N THR A 10 14.33 7.80 -7.68
CA THR A 10 15.75 7.94 -7.40
C THR A 10 15.95 8.27 -5.93
N ARG A 11 16.85 7.59 -5.25
CA ARG A 11 17.23 7.88 -3.88
C ARG A 11 18.63 8.47 -3.85
N LEU A 12 18.73 9.70 -3.35
CA LEU A 12 20.02 10.36 -3.16
C LEU A 12 20.57 9.97 -1.78
N TYR A 13 21.25 8.82 -1.74
CA TYR A 13 21.83 8.28 -0.53
C TYR A 13 23.35 8.31 -0.59
N THR A 14 23.97 8.94 0.41
CA THR A 14 25.40 8.78 0.77
C THR A 14 25.48 8.51 2.27
N PRO A 15 26.63 8.03 2.81
CA PRO A 15 26.78 7.89 4.26
C PRO A 15 26.49 9.14 5.07
N GLU A 16 26.62 10.31 4.45
CA GLU A 16 26.45 11.62 5.09
C GLU A 16 25.11 12.29 4.75
N ARG A 17 24.36 11.74 3.79
CA ARG A 17 23.15 12.38 3.26
C ARG A 17 22.12 11.36 2.78
N ASN A 18 20.88 11.60 3.14
CA ASN A 18 19.72 10.88 2.61
C ASN A 18 18.61 11.89 2.30
N VAL A 19 18.36 12.16 1.01
CA VAL A 19 17.31 13.07 0.55
C VAL A 19 16.38 12.28 -0.37
N TRP A 20 15.08 12.42 -0.15
CA TRP A 20 14.04 11.71 -0.91
C TRP A 20 12.83 12.58 -1.16
N LEU A 21 12.06 12.24 -2.18
CA LEU A 21 10.72 12.79 -2.40
C LEU A 21 9.71 11.96 -1.62
N ALA A 22 8.72 12.62 -1.02
CA ALA A 22 7.66 11.98 -0.26
C ALA A 22 6.31 12.60 -0.61
N ASN A 23 5.25 11.80 -0.63
CA ASN A 23 3.89 12.29 -0.74
C ASN A 23 3.08 11.92 0.50
N SER A 24 1.99 12.65 0.76
CA SER A 24 1.11 12.37 1.90
C SER A 24 0.17 11.21 1.59
N LEU A 25 -0.39 11.20 0.38
CA LEU A 25 -1.35 10.20 -0.08
C LEU A 25 -1.06 9.80 -1.53
N LEU A 26 -1.00 8.51 -1.79
CA LEU A 26 -1.21 7.93 -3.11
C LEU A 26 -2.63 7.33 -3.14
N GLU A 27 -3.53 7.96 -3.88
CA GLU A 27 -4.88 7.44 -4.06
C GLU A 27 -4.95 6.57 -5.32
N VAL A 28 -5.53 5.38 -5.20
CA VAL A 28 -5.75 4.44 -6.30
C VAL A 28 -7.25 4.20 -6.44
N GLN A 29 -7.76 4.43 -7.64
CA GLN A 29 -9.19 4.30 -7.94
C GLN A 29 -9.43 3.75 -9.36
N PRO A 30 -10.65 3.31 -9.69
CA PRO A 30 -10.94 2.82 -11.02
C PRO A 30 -10.86 3.93 -12.06
N SER A 31 -10.30 3.62 -13.23
CA SER A 31 -10.27 4.54 -14.36
C SER A 31 -11.65 4.69 -14.98
N LYS A 32 -12.10 5.94 -15.15
CA LYS A 32 -13.34 6.27 -15.86
C LYS A 32 -13.16 6.30 -17.39
N GLU A 33 -11.93 6.42 -17.86
CA GLU A 33 -11.59 6.58 -19.29
C GLU A 33 -11.11 5.27 -19.92
N GLY A 34 -11.03 4.18 -19.16
CA GLY A 34 -10.49 2.92 -19.66
C GLY A 34 -8.98 2.95 -19.94
N LYS A 35 -8.26 3.91 -19.33
CA LYS A 35 -6.81 4.08 -19.43
C LYS A 35 -6.20 4.23 -18.05
N ASN A 36 -4.97 3.77 -17.89
CA ASN A 36 -4.20 4.08 -16.70
C ASN A 36 -3.75 5.53 -16.74
N LEU A 37 -4.18 6.34 -15.77
CA LEU A 37 -3.82 7.76 -15.67
C LEU A 37 -3.12 8.02 -14.34
N PHE A 38 -1.97 8.66 -14.40
CA PHE A 38 -1.25 9.10 -13.21
C PHE A 38 -1.31 10.62 -13.10
N SER A 39 -1.71 11.11 -11.96
CA SER A 39 -1.84 12.54 -11.67
C SER A 39 -1.00 12.90 -10.44
N CYS A 40 -0.27 14.00 -10.53
CA CYS A 40 0.57 14.51 -9.46
C CYS A 40 0.63 16.04 -9.48
N SER A 41 1.25 16.64 -8.48
CA SER A 41 1.50 18.09 -8.45
C SER A 41 2.38 18.51 -9.63
N LYS A 42 2.13 19.70 -10.19
CA LYS A 42 2.98 20.30 -11.24
C LYS A 42 4.45 20.40 -10.84
N LYS A 43 4.75 20.51 -9.53
CA LYS A 43 6.12 20.51 -8.99
C LYS A 43 6.91 19.23 -9.27
N VAL A 44 6.22 18.16 -9.63
CA VAL A 44 6.81 16.83 -9.86
C VAL A 44 7.05 16.56 -11.36
N ASN A 45 6.41 17.34 -12.24
CA ASN A 45 6.47 17.09 -13.69
C ASN A 45 7.91 17.02 -14.23
N ASP A 46 8.80 17.87 -13.73
CA ASP A 46 10.19 17.94 -14.20
C ASP A 46 11.01 16.70 -13.80
N TYR A 47 10.51 15.92 -12.85
CA TYR A 47 11.15 14.71 -12.34
C TYR A 47 10.46 13.42 -12.83
N LEU A 48 9.29 13.54 -13.45
CA LEU A 48 8.46 12.39 -13.80
C LEU A 48 8.91 11.78 -15.12
N LYS A 49 9.24 10.49 -15.09
CA LYS A 49 9.49 9.67 -16.27
C LYS A 49 8.56 8.46 -16.27
N MET A 50 7.87 8.25 -17.38
CA MET A 50 7.01 7.09 -17.57
C MET A 50 7.51 6.25 -18.75
N THR A 51 7.66 4.96 -18.51
CA THR A 51 8.09 3.99 -19.52
C THR A 51 7.27 2.72 -19.42
N VAL A 52 6.98 2.11 -20.57
CA VAL A 52 6.34 0.81 -20.64
C VAL A 52 7.40 -0.23 -21.02
N MET A 53 7.52 -1.28 -20.19
CA MET A 53 8.44 -2.38 -20.37
C MET A 53 7.65 -3.69 -20.32
N GLY A 54 7.36 -4.30 -21.49
CA GLY A 54 6.47 -5.45 -21.55
C GLY A 54 5.06 -5.09 -21.07
N ASP A 55 4.60 -5.73 -20.02
CA ASP A 55 3.30 -5.49 -19.36
C ASP A 55 3.38 -4.55 -18.16
N THR A 56 4.54 -3.95 -17.90
CA THR A 56 4.79 -3.08 -16.74
C THR A 56 4.84 -1.62 -17.16
N LEU A 57 3.99 -0.79 -16.55
CA LEU A 57 4.09 0.67 -16.54
C LEU A 57 4.99 1.10 -15.39
N LYS A 58 6.20 1.55 -15.70
CA LYS A 58 7.10 2.13 -14.70
C LYS A 58 6.90 3.65 -14.65
N ILE A 59 6.61 4.15 -13.45
CA ILE A 59 6.48 5.58 -13.12
C ILE A 59 7.65 5.92 -12.19
N LEU A 60 8.64 6.63 -12.73
CA LEU A 60 9.88 6.97 -12.02
C LEU A 60 9.92 8.46 -11.70
N LEU A 61 10.11 8.80 -10.43
CA LEU A 61 10.56 10.12 -10.02
C LEU A 61 12.09 10.16 -10.10
N ASP A 62 12.60 10.68 -11.22
CA ASP A 62 14.03 10.74 -11.52
C ASP A 62 14.56 12.16 -11.29
N TYR A 63 15.37 12.34 -10.26
CA TYR A 63 15.91 13.63 -9.86
C TYR A 63 17.36 13.52 -9.40
N SER A 64 18.09 14.61 -9.57
CA SER A 64 19.43 14.82 -9.03
C SER A 64 19.43 15.89 -7.94
N LEU A 65 20.47 15.93 -7.14
CA LEU A 65 20.60 16.93 -6.08
C LEU A 65 20.56 18.36 -6.63
N ASP A 66 21.12 18.59 -7.83
CA ASP A 66 21.19 19.92 -8.45
C ASP A 66 19.82 20.44 -8.90
N GLN A 67 18.88 19.55 -9.15
CA GLN A 67 17.50 19.91 -9.51
C GLN A 67 16.64 20.28 -8.31
N LEU A 68 17.05 19.92 -7.08
CA LEU A 68 16.29 20.20 -5.88
C LEU A 68 16.46 21.65 -5.41
N PRO A 69 15.47 22.23 -4.70
CA PRO A 69 15.58 23.53 -4.07
C PRO A 69 16.79 23.63 -3.12
N GLN A 70 17.31 24.83 -2.94
CA GLN A 70 18.54 25.07 -2.17
C GLN A 70 18.49 24.57 -0.72
N GLU A 71 17.31 24.61 -0.10
CA GLU A 71 17.08 24.10 1.26
C GLU A 71 17.38 22.61 1.36
N PHE A 72 17.04 21.83 0.33
CA PHE A 72 17.30 20.38 0.27
C PHE A 72 18.77 20.09 -0.06
N LYS A 73 19.43 20.96 -0.83
CA LYS A 73 20.86 20.81 -1.13
C LYS A 73 21.75 20.92 0.11
N LYS A 74 21.28 21.68 1.12
CA LYS A 74 22.00 21.89 2.38
C LYS A 74 21.66 20.87 3.46
N SER A 75 20.56 20.12 3.30
CA SER A 75 20.09 19.17 4.29
C SER A 75 20.84 17.85 4.20
N LYS A 76 21.12 17.23 5.36
CA LYS A 76 21.71 15.89 5.43
C LYS A 76 20.66 14.80 5.34
N PHE A 77 19.51 14.99 6.01
CA PHE A 77 18.38 14.06 6.02
C PHE A 77 17.09 14.85 5.86
N MET A 78 16.41 14.71 4.73
CA MET A 78 15.17 15.45 4.49
C MET A 78 14.31 14.79 3.43
N GLY A 79 13.01 14.66 3.73
CA GLY A 79 11.98 14.33 2.76
C GLY A 79 11.33 15.61 2.21
N MET A 80 11.28 15.76 0.90
CA MET A 80 10.53 16.83 0.25
C MET A 80 9.10 16.37 -0.02
N ASN A 81 8.13 17.08 0.57
CA ASN A 81 6.72 16.80 0.28
C ASN A 81 6.37 17.34 -1.11
N ILE A 82 5.95 16.43 -1.98
CA ILE A 82 5.59 16.71 -3.37
C ILE A 82 4.07 16.75 -3.61
N GLY A 83 3.28 16.71 -2.53
CA GLY A 83 1.82 16.70 -2.60
C GLY A 83 1.24 15.30 -2.82
N ASP A 84 -0.06 15.24 -2.99
CA ASP A 84 -0.77 13.98 -3.22
C ASP A 84 -0.63 13.52 -4.67
N MET A 85 -0.71 12.21 -4.84
CA MET A 85 -0.66 11.53 -6.13
C MET A 85 -1.93 10.70 -6.32
N ARG A 86 -2.34 10.50 -7.56
CA ARG A 86 -3.47 9.65 -7.90
C ARG A 86 -3.15 8.75 -9.09
N LEU A 87 -3.56 7.50 -8.97
CA LEU A 87 -3.54 6.51 -10.03
C LEU A 87 -4.98 6.08 -10.33
N ASP A 88 -5.48 6.45 -11.50
CA ASP A 88 -6.71 5.89 -12.04
C ASP A 88 -6.32 4.64 -12.85
N MET A 89 -6.72 3.44 -12.40
CA MET A 89 -6.25 2.21 -13.01
C MET A 89 -7.35 1.43 -13.72
N THR A 90 -6.97 0.74 -14.78
CA THR A 90 -7.85 -0.16 -15.54
C THR A 90 -8.02 -1.50 -14.84
N GLN A 91 -9.00 -2.28 -15.30
CA GLN A 91 -9.23 -3.64 -14.80
C GLN A 91 -8.07 -4.60 -15.09
N ASP A 92 -7.26 -4.34 -16.11
CA ASP A 92 -6.12 -5.19 -16.49
C ASP A 92 -4.97 -5.16 -15.47
N VAL A 93 -4.88 -4.13 -14.62
CA VAL A 93 -3.81 -4.03 -13.62
C VAL A 93 -4.04 -5.04 -12.51
N GLU A 94 -3.10 -5.95 -12.34
CA GLU A 94 -3.13 -7.04 -11.34
C GLU A 94 -2.15 -6.83 -10.20
N CYS A 95 -1.15 -5.96 -10.40
CA CYS A 95 -0.10 -5.71 -9.40
C CYS A 95 0.27 -4.23 -9.34
N ILE A 96 0.40 -3.71 -8.12
CA ILE A 96 0.96 -2.38 -7.84
C ILE A 96 2.17 -2.55 -6.94
N ILE A 97 3.33 -2.08 -7.41
CA ILE A 97 4.57 -2.00 -6.64
C ILE A 97 4.82 -0.53 -6.35
N ASN A 98 4.88 -0.14 -5.08
CA ASN A 98 5.14 1.23 -4.69
C ASN A 98 6.37 1.35 -3.80
N ASP A 99 7.44 1.86 -4.39
CA ASP A 99 8.71 2.18 -3.72
C ASP A 99 8.90 3.69 -3.48
N ILE A 100 7.87 4.52 -3.74
CA ILE A 100 7.87 5.93 -3.38
C ILE A 100 7.53 6.04 -1.89
N ASN A 101 8.19 6.94 -1.17
CA ASN A 101 7.86 7.21 0.23
C ASN A 101 6.52 7.94 0.33
N SER A 102 5.45 7.18 0.55
CA SER A 102 4.12 7.69 0.82
C SER A 102 3.81 7.49 2.31
N GLN A 103 3.12 8.45 2.94
CA GLN A 103 2.62 8.21 4.30
C GLN A 103 1.51 7.15 4.28
N LYS A 104 0.70 7.17 3.21
CA LYS A 104 -0.45 6.30 3.05
C LYS A 104 -0.73 6.00 1.58
N ILE A 105 -1.18 4.79 1.29
CA ILE A 105 -1.81 4.42 0.01
C ILE A 105 -3.28 4.12 0.29
N GLY A 106 -4.17 4.83 -0.40
CA GLY A 106 -5.62 4.65 -0.30
C GLY A 106 -6.19 4.00 -1.56
N PHE A 107 -6.87 2.90 -1.40
CA PHE A 107 -7.61 2.21 -2.46
C PHE A 107 -9.09 2.52 -2.29
N LYS A 108 -9.74 3.04 -3.33
CA LYS A 108 -11.14 3.44 -3.28
C LYS A 108 -11.95 2.92 -4.44
N HIS A 109 -13.12 2.41 -4.15
CA HIS A 109 -14.15 2.02 -5.14
C HIS A 109 -13.65 1.03 -6.19
N LEU A 110 -12.67 0.19 -5.84
CA LEU A 110 -12.16 -0.83 -6.73
C LEU A 110 -13.03 -2.09 -6.63
N GLU A 111 -13.35 -2.65 -7.79
CA GLU A 111 -14.04 -3.91 -7.92
C GLU A 111 -13.21 -4.80 -8.84
N LYS A 112 -12.57 -5.86 -8.29
CA LYS A 112 -11.61 -6.68 -9.02
C LYS A 112 -11.61 -8.14 -8.55
N ASP A 113 -11.32 -9.03 -9.49
CA ASP A 113 -11.09 -10.45 -9.15
C ASP A 113 -9.83 -10.61 -8.29
N SER A 114 -8.74 -9.95 -8.66
CA SER A 114 -7.51 -10.01 -7.89
C SER A 114 -6.68 -8.73 -7.98
N LEU A 115 -5.98 -8.39 -6.89
CA LEU A 115 -4.98 -7.34 -6.85
C LEU A 115 -3.87 -7.72 -5.89
N SER A 116 -2.61 -7.55 -6.30
CA SER A 116 -1.42 -7.65 -5.46
C SER A 116 -0.84 -6.25 -5.22
N ILE A 117 -0.51 -5.95 -3.97
CA ILE A 117 0.06 -4.67 -3.55
C ILE A 117 1.37 -4.96 -2.82
N ASP A 118 2.48 -4.45 -3.35
CA ASP A 118 3.79 -4.53 -2.72
C ASP A 118 4.28 -3.12 -2.35
N THR A 119 4.33 -2.83 -1.04
CA THR A 119 4.70 -1.51 -0.54
C THR A 119 5.19 -1.53 0.90
N SER A 120 6.05 -0.58 1.26
CA SER A 120 6.46 -0.33 2.65
C SER A 120 5.62 0.73 3.35
N ASN A 121 4.51 1.17 2.77
CA ASN A 121 3.66 2.24 3.32
C ASN A 121 2.41 1.68 4.00
N SER A 122 1.78 2.48 4.85
CA SER A 122 0.45 2.16 5.39
C SER A 122 -0.60 2.13 4.28
N ILE A 123 -1.59 1.25 4.41
CA ILE A 123 -2.63 1.01 3.41
C ILE A 123 -4.00 1.31 4.02
N VAL A 124 -4.87 1.90 3.21
CA VAL A 124 -6.31 2.04 3.51
C VAL A 124 -7.09 1.50 2.33
N VAL A 125 -8.04 0.64 2.61
CA VAL A 125 -8.98 0.07 1.64
C VAL A 125 -10.38 0.52 2.00
N ASP A 126 -11.03 1.25 1.11
CA ASP A 126 -12.35 1.83 1.34
C ASP A 126 -13.27 1.61 0.15
N SER A 127 -14.45 1.07 0.40
CA SER A 127 -15.47 0.82 -0.62
C SER A 127 -14.94 -0.02 -1.79
N CYS A 128 -14.17 -1.07 -1.48
CA CYS A 128 -13.58 -1.95 -2.48
C CYS A 128 -14.11 -3.37 -2.34
N ASP A 129 -14.30 -4.03 -3.50
CA ASP A 129 -14.74 -5.42 -3.57
C ASP A 129 -13.69 -6.25 -4.33
N PHE A 130 -13.11 -7.25 -3.63
CA PHE A 130 -12.09 -8.13 -4.17
C PHE A 130 -12.46 -9.59 -3.98
N ALA A 131 -12.33 -10.42 -5.02
CA ALA A 131 -12.33 -11.87 -4.83
C ALA A 131 -11.02 -12.32 -4.14
N ALA A 132 -9.88 -11.70 -4.47
CA ALA A 132 -8.62 -11.92 -3.79
C ALA A 132 -7.81 -10.61 -3.69
N LEU A 133 -7.34 -10.27 -2.49
CA LEU A 133 -6.41 -9.16 -2.27
C LEU A 133 -5.15 -9.68 -1.58
N GLN A 134 -3.98 -9.38 -2.15
CA GLN A 134 -2.70 -9.68 -1.55
C GLN A 134 -1.96 -8.40 -1.18
N VAL A 135 -1.48 -8.30 0.06
CA VAL A 135 -0.67 -7.19 0.55
C VAL A 135 0.67 -7.74 1.02
N ILE A 136 1.75 -7.19 0.47
CA ILE A 136 3.12 -7.58 0.74
C ILE A 136 3.90 -6.39 1.30
N ARG A 137 4.68 -6.60 2.36
CA ARG A 137 5.59 -5.61 2.96
C ARG A 137 4.93 -4.32 3.44
N SER A 138 3.66 -4.32 3.84
CA SER A 138 3.04 -3.11 4.37
C SER A 138 3.85 -2.48 5.51
N GLY A 139 3.89 -1.16 5.57
CA GLY A 139 4.71 -0.37 6.48
C GLY A 139 3.99 0.12 7.74
N GLY A 140 3.22 -0.71 8.41
CA GLY A 140 2.59 -0.33 9.67
C GLY A 140 1.11 -0.66 9.73
N ASN A 141 0.22 0.25 9.36
CA ASN A 141 -1.21 0.03 9.45
C ASN A 141 -1.80 -0.45 8.14
N VAL A 142 -2.68 -1.44 8.22
CA VAL A 142 -3.56 -1.86 7.13
C VAL A 142 -4.99 -1.68 7.61
N ASP A 143 -5.71 -0.71 7.06
CA ASP A 143 -7.03 -0.31 7.50
C ASP A 143 -8.07 -0.67 6.43
N PHE A 144 -8.99 -1.56 6.78
CA PHE A 144 -10.14 -1.93 5.95
C PHE A 144 -11.37 -1.20 6.46
N GLN A 145 -11.82 -0.18 5.72
CA GLN A 145 -12.89 0.73 6.16
C GLN A 145 -14.27 0.28 5.69
N SER A 146 -14.38 -0.20 4.44
CA SER A 146 -15.64 -0.72 3.91
C SER A 146 -15.43 -1.58 2.66
N GLY A 147 -16.43 -2.36 2.28
CA GLY A 147 -16.41 -3.25 1.11
C GLY A 147 -16.32 -4.73 1.49
N THR A 148 -15.98 -5.57 0.51
CA THR A 148 -15.94 -7.02 0.66
C THR A 148 -14.64 -7.60 0.11
N ILE A 149 -14.00 -8.49 0.87
CA ILE A 149 -12.80 -9.20 0.42
C ILE A 149 -13.00 -10.68 0.71
N ASN A 150 -13.16 -11.50 -0.33
CA ASN A 150 -13.39 -12.93 -0.11
C ASN A 150 -12.15 -13.64 0.44
N ASN A 151 -10.97 -13.38 -0.15
CA ASN A 151 -9.70 -13.93 0.32
C ASN A 151 -8.67 -12.82 0.47
N LEU A 152 -8.23 -12.59 1.69
CA LEU A 152 -7.23 -11.58 2.05
C LEU A 152 -5.92 -12.26 2.43
N TYR A 153 -4.83 -11.95 1.73
CA TYR A 153 -3.49 -12.45 2.02
C TYR A 153 -2.62 -11.29 2.51
N LEU A 154 -2.31 -11.26 3.80
CA LEU A 154 -1.44 -10.27 4.40
C LEU A 154 -0.08 -10.89 4.72
N ASN A 155 0.97 -10.49 4.01
CA ASN A 155 2.35 -10.79 4.34
C ASN A 155 3.04 -9.52 4.79
N LEU A 156 3.04 -9.29 6.10
CA LEU A 156 3.50 -8.05 6.70
C LEU A 156 4.98 -8.08 7.08
N GLY A 157 5.63 -9.24 6.93
CA GLY A 157 7.06 -9.40 7.15
C GLY A 157 7.48 -9.47 8.63
N MET A 158 8.80 -9.46 8.84
CA MET A 158 9.42 -9.76 10.14
C MET A 158 9.69 -8.54 11.02
N MET A 159 9.73 -7.33 10.46
CA MET A 159 10.15 -6.13 11.18
C MET A 159 8.97 -5.24 11.52
N GLY A 160 8.80 -4.94 12.82
CA GLY A 160 7.82 -3.99 13.32
C GLY A 160 6.60 -4.62 13.97
N ASN A 161 5.78 -3.76 14.55
CA ASN A 161 4.45 -4.08 15.07
C ASN A 161 3.41 -3.66 14.03
N TRP A 162 2.72 -4.60 13.48
CA TRP A 162 1.72 -4.37 12.44
C TRP A 162 0.34 -4.24 13.06
N SER A 163 -0.45 -3.30 12.55
CA SER A 163 -1.83 -3.11 12.97
C SER A 163 -2.76 -3.36 11.79
N VAL A 164 -3.66 -4.30 11.95
CA VAL A 164 -4.73 -4.62 11.00
C VAL A 164 -6.05 -4.19 11.61
N ASN A 165 -6.70 -3.20 11.01
CA ASN A 165 -7.94 -2.64 11.50
C ASN A 165 -9.08 -2.95 10.51
N VAL A 166 -10.19 -3.49 11.02
CA VAL A 166 -11.40 -3.79 10.23
C VAL A 166 -12.56 -3.01 10.83
N GLU A 167 -13.16 -2.09 10.07
CA GLU A 167 -14.26 -1.25 10.57
C GLU A 167 -15.63 -1.71 10.05
N LYS A 168 -15.87 -1.60 8.75
CA LYS A 168 -17.14 -1.99 8.11
C LYS A 168 -16.93 -2.88 6.89
N CYS A 169 -15.76 -3.46 6.78
CA CYS A 169 -15.41 -4.38 5.72
C CYS A 169 -15.82 -5.80 6.09
N HIS A 170 -16.31 -6.55 5.12
CA HIS A 170 -16.53 -7.97 5.25
C HIS A 170 -15.36 -8.74 4.64
N ILE A 171 -14.70 -9.58 5.45
CA ILE A 171 -13.58 -10.41 5.02
C ILE A 171 -14.01 -11.88 5.19
N GLY A 172 -14.01 -12.63 4.08
CA GLY A 172 -14.32 -14.08 4.12
C GLY A 172 -13.19 -14.83 4.82
N THR A 173 -12.04 -14.96 4.18
CA THR A 173 -10.87 -15.61 4.80
C THR A 173 -9.66 -14.69 4.76
N GLU A 174 -9.05 -14.46 5.92
CA GLU A 174 -7.79 -13.73 6.08
C GLU A 174 -6.65 -14.71 6.37
N TYR A 175 -5.60 -14.65 5.56
CA TYR A 175 -4.32 -15.33 5.78
C TYR A 175 -3.31 -14.29 6.23
N LEU A 176 -2.96 -14.29 7.52
CA LEU A 176 -2.09 -13.30 8.11
C LEU A 176 -0.73 -13.90 8.44
N THR A 177 0.31 -13.45 7.74
CA THR A 177 1.71 -13.80 7.98
C THR A 177 2.44 -12.59 8.53
N ALA A 178 2.93 -12.67 9.75
CA ALA A 178 3.72 -11.61 10.39
C ALA A 178 4.53 -12.13 11.56
N HIS A 179 5.56 -11.36 12.00
CA HIS A 179 6.25 -11.63 13.25
C HIS A 179 5.45 -11.12 14.46
N TYR A 180 4.98 -9.88 14.40
CA TYR A 180 4.08 -9.29 15.42
C TYR A 180 2.91 -8.62 14.72
N ALA A 181 1.69 -8.97 15.12
CA ALA A 181 0.49 -8.32 14.59
C ALA A 181 -0.54 -8.04 15.68
N ASN A 182 -1.23 -6.91 15.55
CA ASN A 182 -2.39 -6.54 16.33
C ASN A 182 -3.58 -6.40 15.39
N VAL A 183 -4.59 -7.22 15.54
CA VAL A 183 -5.81 -7.19 14.74
C VAL A 183 -6.94 -6.61 15.55
N GLN A 184 -7.62 -5.60 15.00
CA GLN A 184 -8.76 -4.95 15.63
C GLN A 184 -10.00 -5.14 14.75
N LEU A 185 -10.98 -5.87 15.28
CA LEU A 185 -12.30 -6.07 14.68
C LEU A 185 -13.33 -5.24 15.46
N GLN A 186 -13.69 -4.08 14.95
CA GLN A 186 -14.60 -3.16 15.63
C GLN A 186 -16.05 -3.35 15.18
N LYS A 187 -16.34 -2.99 13.94
CA LYS A 187 -17.68 -3.03 13.33
C LYS A 187 -17.71 -3.90 12.08
N GLY A 188 -16.54 -4.29 11.61
CA GLY A 188 -16.36 -5.18 10.47
C GLY A 188 -16.48 -6.64 10.88
N GLU A 189 -16.43 -7.50 9.88
CA GLU A 189 -16.55 -8.93 10.00
C GLU A 189 -15.37 -9.62 9.32
N CYS A 190 -14.79 -10.60 10.01
CA CYS A 190 -13.87 -11.55 9.42
C CYS A 190 -14.39 -12.94 9.77
N GLU A 191 -14.87 -13.69 8.78
CA GLU A 191 -15.46 -15.00 9.02
C GLU A 191 -14.44 -16.02 9.49
N ARG A 192 -13.23 -15.95 8.92
CA ARG A 192 -12.13 -16.87 9.22
C ARG A 192 -10.79 -16.15 9.13
N MET A 193 -9.97 -16.27 10.18
CA MET A 193 -8.58 -15.81 10.18
C MET A 193 -7.64 -16.99 10.38
N ILE A 194 -6.65 -17.12 9.50
CA ILE A 194 -5.59 -18.12 9.57
C ILE A 194 -4.29 -17.38 9.89
N TRP A 195 -3.77 -17.61 11.10
CA TRP A 195 -2.51 -17.07 11.54
C TRP A 195 -1.34 -17.94 11.08
N ILE A 196 -0.39 -17.34 10.39
CA ILE A 196 0.84 -17.98 9.91
C ILE A 196 2.02 -17.24 10.55
N PRO A 197 2.58 -17.75 11.67
CA PRO A 197 3.69 -17.09 12.33
C PRO A 197 4.95 -17.14 11.48
N GLU A 198 5.65 -16.00 11.36
CA GLU A 198 6.95 -15.91 10.65
C GLU A 198 8.07 -16.66 11.38
N LYS A 199 8.01 -16.71 12.72
CA LYS A 199 8.98 -17.38 13.59
C LYS A 199 8.29 -18.01 14.79
N ASN A 200 9.01 -18.85 15.51
CA ASN A 200 8.51 -19.53 16.70
C ASN A 200 8.10 -18.58 17.84
N ASP A 201 8.67 -17.39 17.91
CA ASP A 201 8.37 -16.36 18.91
C ASP A 201 7.40 -15.28 18.41
N SER A 202 6.79 -15.50 17.25
CA SER A 202 5.80 -14.59 16.68
C SER A 202 4.55 -14.48 17.57
N LYS A 203 3.96 -13.28 17.61
CA LYS A 203 2.79 -12.98 18.46
C LYS A 203 1.69 -12.31 17.68
N LEU A 204 0.46 -12.80 17.94
CA LEU A 204 -0.77 -12.21 17.45
C LEU A 204 -1.62 -11.75 18.62
N ASN A 205 -1.99 -10.46 18.62
CA ASN A 205 -2.98 -9.90 19.53
C ASN A 205 -4.26 -9.60 18.76
N VAL A 206 -5.39 -10.11 19.22
CA VAL A 206 -6.71 -9.86 18.60
C VAL A 206 -7.58 -9.09 19.59
N SER A 207 -8.06 -7.93 19.18
CA SER A 207 -9.00 -7.11 19.94
C SER A 207 -10.37 -7.19 19.28
N LEU A 208 -11.35 -7.65 20.05
CA LEU A 208 -12.74 -7.82 19.60
C LEU A 208 -13.62 -6.77 20.26
N THR A 209 -14.47 -6.13 19.46
CA THR A 209 -15.49 -5.22 19.97
C THR A 209 -16.84 -5.52 19.28
N GLY A 210 -17.92 -5.17 19.96
CA GLY A 210 -19.27 -5.44 19.43
C GLY A 210 -19.61 -6.92 19.43
N LYS A 211 -20.01 -7.45 18.27
CA LYS A 211 -20.43 -8.85 18.09
C LYS A 211 -19.35 -9.75 17.52
N ALA A 212 -18.12 -9.23 17.33
CA ALA A 212 -17.03 -10.03 16.79
C ALA A 212 -16.69 -11.22 17.73
N CYS A 213 -16.40 -12.38 17.15
CA CYS A 213 -15.96 -13.56 17.87
C CYS A 213 -14.78 -14.22 17.17
N VAL A 214 -13.97 -14.94 17.92
CA VAL A 214 -12.88 -15.78 17.40
C VAL A 214 -13.11 -17.19 17.87
N THR A 215 -13.04 -18.12 16.95
CA THR A 215 -13.04 -19.56 17.24
C THR A 215 -11.64 -20.09 16.95
N VAL A 216 -11.00 -20.65 17.95
CA VAL A 216 -9.73 -21.37 17.77
C VAL A 216 -10.08 -22.80 17.38
N MET A 217 -9.62 -23.23 16.22
CA MET A 217 -9.74 -24.63 15.79
C MET A 217 -8.43 -25.35 16.16
N GLU A 218 -8.56 -26.50 16.83
CA GLU A 218 -7.47 -27.42 17.13
C GLU A 218 -7.03 -28.21 15.88
#